data_31ec490c5d7599dc2d3d6703785bebae
#
_entry.id   31ec490c5d7599dc2d3d6703785bebae
#
_cell.length_a   1.000
_cell.length_b   1.000
_cell.length_c   1.000
_cell.angle_alpha   90.00
_cell.angle_beta   90.00
_cell.angle_gamma   90.00
#
_symmetry.space_group_name_H-M   'P 1'
#
loop_
_entity.id
_entity.type
_entity.pdbx_description
1 polymer ?
#
loop_
_entity_poly.entity_id
_entity_poly.type
_entity_poly.pdbx_seq_one_letter_code
_entity_poly.pdbx_strand_id
1 'polypeptide(L)'
;MTVNRREFLLFLGAVSGTAACSQLSWLAPPGTQSAIAGVPFQPIPGPIPLPFVTLSAEEQIKTYGRYNIADNLTLPEGFTYDLIAAWGDPLGTSRIGYNNDYLALLETGENQALLAINFEYISARPWLETFTQVVGKTLPIQEVNATVQLVTKAATDDQPPGLNAFALAEGNLLKAQIKQICREALIDQGVGVIGLSRNEQGHWQRSPHTAERRITGISGLEDGHYLKATGPATLIFQKQTGQGYLDKLGDRIIGTFQNCAGGQTPWGTILSAEENVQMQIPEAVYADGTSFPPATNPFNISDEELTGLGNVFGLAGNKYGWMVEIDPANPADYGTKHTWLGRYRHEAVGVRVLPGKPLAFYSGCDRRGGHLYKFLSRDVATNLSDKANSQLLANGMLYAAQFNPDGTGQWIALSPQTPVNPQLPSVHSGGMIPLPLRPGGGFFRVKDDAEIAQFKAKYKNLGTLYTGTPQEQQGAILIDAHYAANAAGATCTARPEDTEISPDGSLFITFTSGGISKQDGSPDRRIFTGPDGRADYEYGWIMQLTEADNDPAALTFRWKMVATGGEPASGGHGFSNPDNLTFDGKGNLWMVTDMSSDKMNRPVRDRT
;
A
#
# COMPACT_ATOMS: atom_id res chain seq x y z
N MET A 1 19.38 -15.55 -15.26
CA MET A 1 20.57 -15.65 -14.37
C MET A 1 20.06 -15.83 -12.96
N THR A 2 20.47 -16.86 -12.26
CA THR A 2 20.19 -17.00 -10.84
C THR A 2 21.16 -16.07 -10.11
N VAL A 3 20.69 -14.90 -9.69
CA VAL A 3 21.45 -14.04 -8.80
C VAL A 3 21.67 -14.82 -7.52
N ASN A 4 22.90 -15.19 -7.21
CA ASN A 4 23.18 -15.88 -5.97
C ASN A 4 23.21 -14.88 -4.81
N ARG A 5 23.04 -15.38 -3.58
CA ARG A 5 22.99 -14.58 -2.36
C ARG A 5 24.17 -13.61 -2.23
N ARG A 6 25.32 -13.99 -2.73
CA ARG A 6 26.56 -13.20 -2.70
C ARG A 6 26.49 -12.08 -3.76
N GLU A 7 25.95 -12.35 -4.94
CA GLU A 7 25.77 -11.36 -6.02
C GLU A 7 24.73 -10.32 -5.68
N PHE A 8 23.66 -10.69 -4.96
CA PHE A 8 22.66 -9.76 -4.45
C PHE A 8 23.23 -8.88 -3.33
N LEU A 9 24.07 -9.43 -2.44
CA LEU A 9 24.79 -8.66 -1.41
C LEU A 9 25.83 -7.71 -2.01
N LEU A 10 26.44 -8.11 -3.11
CA LEU A 10 27.30 -7.26 -3.92
C LEU A 10 26.53 -6.07 -4.47
N PHE A 11 25.33 -6.30 -4.80
CA PHE A 11 24.38 -5.33 -5.33
C PHE A 11 23.86 -4.37 -4.25
N LEU A 12 23.41 -4.86 -3.08
CA LEU A 12 23.08 -4.03 -1.91
C LEU A 12 24.32 -3.35 -1.31
N GLY A 13 25.48 -4.04 -1.32
CA GLY A 13 26.76 -3.46 -0.96
C GLY A 13 27.21 -2.37 -1.93
N ALA A 14 26.72 -2.38 -3.17
CA ALA A 14 26.96 -1.32 -4.15
C ALA A 14 26.24 -0.02 -3.79
N VAL A 15 25.05 -0.10 -3.24
CA VAL A 15 24.34 1.06 -2.68
C VAL A 15 25.02 1.57 -1.40
N SER A 16 25.67 0.69 -0.63
CA SER A 16 26.48 1.05 0.53
C SER A 16 27.97 1.31 0.24
N GLY A 17 28.38 1.37 -1.03
CA GLY A 17 29.70 1.88 -1.41
C GLY A 17 30.83 0.87 -1.45
N THR A 18 30.57 -0.44 -1.58
CA THR A 18 31.67 -1.39 -1.62
C THR A 18 31.52 -2.47 -2.66
N ALA A 19 32.40 -2.36 -3.61
CA ALA A 19 32.56 -3.35 -4.66
C ALA A 19 33.11 -4.66 -4.13
N ALA A 20 32.51 -5.73 -4.56
CA ALA A 20 32.91 -7.08 -4.25
C ALA A 20 33.94 -7.67 -5.20
N CYS A 21 34.76 -6.87 -5.81
CA CYS A 21 35.87 -7.36 -6.61
C CYS A 21 37.25 -7.25 -5.94
N SER A 22 37.33 -6.72 -4.73
CA SER A 22 38.56 -6.79 -3.94
C SER A 22 38.23 -7.03 -2.48
N GLN A 23 38.71 -8.07 -1.92
CA GLN A 23 38.43 -8.52 -0.56
C GLN A 23 38.93 -7.60 0.56
N LEU A 24 39.40 -6.38 0.26
CA LEU A 24 40.10 -5.54 1.24
C LEU A 24 39.93 -4.02 1.11
N SER A 25 39.06 -3.54 0.21
CA SER A 25 38.91 -2.07 0.06
C SER A 25 38.10 -1.40 1.19
N TRP A 26 37.49 -2.16 2.09
CA TRP A 26 36.82 -1.67 3.28
C TRP A 26 37.72 -0.99 4.30
N LEU A 27 39.02 -1.27 4.22
CA LEU A 27 40.02 -0.71 5.12
C LEU A 27 40.71 0.55 4.56
N ALA A 28 40.21 1.07 3.42
CA ALA A 28 40.75 2.30 2.86
C ALA A 28 40.34 3.53 3.71
N PRO A 29 41.26 4.47 3.94
CA PRO A 29 40.92 5.71 4.65
C PRO A 29 39.82 6.49 3.93
N PRO A 30 39.03 7.33 4.65
CA PRO A 30 38.04 8.20 4.02
C PRO A 30 38.71 9.04 2.93
N GLY A 31 38.28 8.86 1.67
CA GLY A 31 38.84 9.57 0.50
C GLY A 31 39.26 8.70 -0.69
N THR A 32 39.33 7.37 -0.53
CA THR A 32 39.68 6.43 -1.63
C THR A 32 38.56 5.42 -1.91
N GLN A 33 37.33 5.89 -2.05
CA GLN A 33 36.24 5.02 -2.50
C GLN A 33 36.36 4.81 -4.01
N SER A 34 36.60 3.57 -4.43
CA SER A 34 36.54 3.20 -5.84
C SER A 34 35.11 3.30 -6.35
N ALA A 35 34.92 3.88 -7.54
CA ALA A 35 33.62 3.89 -8.21
C ALA A 35 33.08 2.46 -8.35
N ILE A 36 31.83 2.26 -7.98
CA ILE A 36 31.16 0.98 -8.12
C ILE A 36 30.85 0.78 -9.60
N ALA A 37 31.27 -0.36 -10.15
CA ALA A 37 31.04 -0.65 -11.56
C ALA A 37 29.53 -0.65 -11.88
N GLY A 38 29.12 0.25 -12.76
CA GLY A 38 27.72 0.35 -13.22
C GLY A 38 26.86 1.40 -12.53
N VAL A 39 27.29 1.96 -11.40
CA VAL A 39 26.61 3.08 -10.73
C VAL A 39 27.24 4.40 -11.18
N PRO A 40 26.44 5.39 -11.67
CA PRO A 40 26.99 6.62 -12.26
C PRO A 40 27.45 7.67 -11.22
N PHE A 41 27.53 7.32 -9.93
CA PHE A 41 27.88 8.24 -8.85
C PHE A 41 28.66 7.54 -7.75
N GLN A 42 29.33 8.33 -6.91
CA GLN A 42 29.89 7.84 -5.65
C GLN A 42 28.78 7.82 -4.60
N PRO A 43 28.56 6.67 -3.93
CA PRO A 43 27.59 6.61 -2.84
C PRO A 43 27.94 7.59 -1.72
N ILE A 44 26.91 8.22 -1.16
CA ILE A 44 27.09 9.01 0.07
C ILE A 44 27.35 8.05 1.23
N PRO A 45 28.19 8.42 2.20
CA PRO A 45 28.19 7.74 3.48
C PRO A 45 26.79 7.87 4.07
N GLY A 46 26.22 6.76 4.48
CA GLY A 46 24.94 6.79 5.18
C GLY A 46 24.99 7.74 6.38
N PRO A 47 23.84 8.22 6.84
CA PRO A 47 23.78 9.11 7.99
C PRO A 47 24.38 8.47 9.25
N ILE A 48 24.38 7.16 9.34
CA ILE A 48 25.08 6.39 10.37
C ILE A 48 26.25 5.70 9.69
N PRO A 49 27.49 6.07 9.99
CA PRO A 49 28.63 5.32 9.50
C PRO A 49 28.52 3.91 10.07
N LEU A 50 28.25 2.95 9.19
CA LEU A 50 28.21 1.54 9.53
C LEU A 50 29.56 0.91 9.16
N PRO A 51 30.56 0.94 10.03
CA PRO A 51 31.73 0.10 9.87
C PRO A 51 31.31 -1.34 10.23
N PHE A 52 30.57 -1.97 9.33
CA PHE A 52 29.97 -3.30 9.47
C PHE A 52 30.95 -4.39 9.89
N VAL A 53 32.23 -4.15 9.77
CA VAL A 53 33.27 -5.17 9.95
C VAL A 53 34.05 -4.97 11.23
N THR A 54 34.01 -3.80 11.87
CA THR A 54 34.89 -3.46 12.97
C THR A 54 34.21 -3.15 14.29
N LEU A 55 32.92 -2.85 14.31
CA LEU A 55 32.18 -2.58 15.55
C LEU A 55 31.41 -3.82 16.01
N SER A 56 31.55 -4.18 17.27
CA SER A 56 30.67 -5.13 17.93
C SER A 56 29.22 -4.60 17.95
N ALA A 57 28.23 -5.49 18.09
CA ALA A 57 26.83 -5.10 18.22
C ALA A 57 26.60 -4.07 19.34
N GLU A 58 27.34 -4.17 20.44
CA GLU A 58 27.26 -3.24 21.57
C GLU A 58 27.83 -1.84 21.23
N GLU A 59 28.90 -1.79 20.44
CA GLU A 59 29.48 -0.54 19.97
C GLU A 59 28.63 0.13 18.91
N GLN A 60 27.97 -0.65 18.03
CA GLN A 60 26.99 -0.15 17.06
C GLN A 60 25.83 0.53 17.79
N ILE A 61 25.23 -0.12 18.78
CA ILE A 61 24.17 0.44 19.63
C ILE A 61 24.58 1.78 20.23
N LYS A 62 25.81 1.86 20.75
CA LYS A 62 26.35 3.07 21.37
C LYS A 62 26.57 4.22 20.36
N THR A 63 26.92 3.87 19.14
CA THR A 63 27.10 4.81 18.02
C THR A 63 25.75 5.33 17.53
N TYR A 64 24.76 4.45 17.33
CA TYR A 64 23.41 4.81 16.88
C TYR A 64 22.67 5.68 17.90
N GLY A 65 22.83 5.45 19.18
CA GLY A 65 22.22 6.29 20.21
C GLY A 65 22.76 7.73 20.30
N ARG A 66 23.76 8.08 19.52
CA ARG A 66 24.39 9.41 19.47
C ARG A 66 24.18 10.14 18.15
N TYR A 67 23.46 9.53 17.21
CA TYR A 67 23.23 10.11 15.91
C TYR A 67 22.09 11.12 15.94
N ASN A 68 22.33 12.33 15.42
CA ASN A 68 21.30 13.32 15.19
C ASN A 68 20.86 13.26 13.73
N ILE A 69 19.57 12.99 13.50
CA ILE A 69 18.97 13.05 12.17
C ILE A 69 18.90 14.53 11.76
N ALA A 70 19.54 14.87 10.65
CA ALA A 70 19.36 16.17 10.03
C ALA A 70 18.16 16.11 9.08
N ASP A 71 17.21 17.02 9.26
CA ASP A 71 16.11 17.21 8.31
C ASP A 71 16.65 17.93 7.07
N ASN A 72 17.31 17.17 6.19
CA ASN A 72 17.94 17.67 4.98
C ASN A 72 18.08 16.56 3.94
N LEU A 73 18.03 16.94 2.65
CA LEU A 73 18.30 16.06 1.51
C LEU A 73 19.82 16.07 1.21
N THR A 74 20.48 14.93 1.40
CA THR A 74 21.89 14.74 1.08
C THR A 74 22.02 13.99 -0.24
N LEU A 75 22.77 14.55 -1.19
CA LEU A 75 22.97 13.99 -2.52
C LEU A 75 24.44 13.60 -2.74
N PRO A 76 24.73 12.64 -3.64
CA PRO A 76 26.07 12.35 -4.11
C PRO A 76 26.72 13.57 -4.77
N GLU A 77 28.06 13.63 -4.77
CA GLU A 77 28.80 14.70 -5.43
C GLU A 77 28.43 14.80 -6.92
N GLY A 78 28.18 16.02 -7.38
CA GLY A 78 27.78 16.32 -8.76
C GLY A 78 26.27 16.22 -9.03
N PHE A 79 25.47 15.80 -8.05
CA PHE A 79 24.00 15.82 -8.15
C PHE A 79 23.41 17.07 -7.51
N THR A 80 22.30 17.54 -8.11
CA THR A 80 21.49 18.66 -7.62
C THR A 80 20.03 18.27 -7.63
N TYR A 81 19.18 19.03 -6.95
CA TYR A 81 17.73 18.84 -6.99
C TYR A 81 17.01 20.16 -7.25
N ASP A 82 15.83 20.05 -7.84
CA ASP A 82 14.91 21.16 -8.07
C ASP A 82 13.57 20.86 -7.42
N LEU A 83 12.99 21.84 -6.75
CA LEU A 83 11.63 21.74 -6.21
C LEU A 83 10.61 21.91 -7.34
N ILE A 84 9.80 20.88 -7.59
CA ILE A 84 8.77 20.90 -8.66
C ILE A 84 7.44 21.45 -8.14
N ALA A 85 7.00 21.01 -6.97
CA ALA A 85 5.75 21.42 -6.35
C ALA A 85 5.79 21.20 -4.83
N ALA A 86 5.01 21.99 -4.11
CA ALA A 86 4.87 21.88 -2.67
C ALA A 86 3.39 21.87 -2.28
N TRP A 87 3.06 21.28 -1.13
CA TRP A 87 1.73 21.34 -0.56
C TRP A 87 1.20 22.80 -0.52
N GLY A 88 -0.02 22.99 -1.00
CA GLY A 88 -0.66 24.29 -1.07
C GLY A 88 -0.46 25.07 -2.38
N ASP A 89 0.50 24.68 -3.23
CA ASP A 89 0.67 25.30 -4.54
C ASP A 89 -0.62 25.19 -5.37
N PRO A 90 -1.01 26.25 -6.12
CA PRO A 90 -2.22 26.21 -6.93
C PRO A 90 -2.19 25.11 -8.00
N LEU A 91 -3.31 24.37 -8.15
CA LEU A 91 -3.54 23.42 -9.23
C LEU A 91 -4.99 23.51 -9.72
N GLY A 92 -5.22 24.25 -10.80
CA GLY A 92 -6.56 24.57 -11.28
C GLY A 92 -7.36 25.34 -10.23
N THR A 93 -8.53 24.84 -9.86
CA THR A 93 -9.39 25.40 -8.79
C THR A 93 -9.08 24.82 -7.41
N SER A 94 -8.07 23.96 -7.30
CA SER A 94 -7.63 23.27 -6.10
C SER A 94 -6.15 23.59 -5.80
N ARG A 95 -5.46 22.69 -5.10
CA ARG A 95 -4.06 22.82 -4.72
C ARG A 95 -3.34 21.48 -4.78
N ILE A 96 -1.99 21.51 -4.83
CA ILE A 96 -1.14 20.35 -4.56
C ILE A 96 -1.47 19.83 -3.15
N GLY A 97 -1.67 18.52 -3.04
CA GLY A 97 -2.09 17.88 -1.79
C GLY A 97 -0.97 17.72 -0.77
N TYR A 98 -1.32 17.12 0.34
CA TYR A 98 -0.43 16.86 1.47
C TYR A 98 0.15 15.45 1.40
N ASN A 99 1.39 15.26 1.87
CA ASN A 99 2.03 13.96 1.99
C ASN A 99 2.03 13.17 0.68
N ASN A 100 2.79 13.65 -0.30
CA ASN A 100 2.93 12.96 -1.58
C ASN A 100 3.71 11.67 -1.41
N ASP A 101 3.19 10.62 -2.05
CA ASP A 101 3.73 9.27 -2.09
C ASP A 101 4.12 8.89 -3.53
N TYR A 102 3.43 7.95 -4.17
CA TYR A 102 3.76 7.49 -5.51
C TYR A 102 3.81 8.61 -6.55
N LEU A 103 4.87 8.57 -7.35
CA LEU A 103 5.12 9.49 -8.45
C LEU A 103 5.25 8.71 -9.77
N ALA A 104 4.48 9.11 -10.79
CA ALA A 104 4.62 8.58 -12.14
C ALA A 104 4.90 9.68 -13.15
N LEU A 105 6.10 9.65 -13.74
CA LEU A 105 6.49 10.55 -14.81
C LEU A 105 6.15 9.91 -16.16
N LEU A 106 5.27 10.56 -16.94
CA LEU A 106 4.86 10.13 -18.28
C LEU A 106 5.38 11.13 -19.30
N GLU A 107 6.43 10.80 -19.99
CA GLU A 107 6.95 11.66 -21.08
C GLU A 107 5.94 11.69 -22.23
N THR A 108 5.49 12.89 -22.59
CA THR A 108 4.52 13.15 -23.67
C THR A 108 5.17 13.73 -24.92
N GLY A 109 6.43 14.11 -24.83
CA GLY A 109 7.26 14.65 -25.90
C GLY A 109 8.71 14.80 -25.44
N GLU A 110 9.61 15.21 -26.32
CA GLU A 110 11.04 15.31 -26.05
C GLU A 110 11.38 16.15 -24.80
N ASN A 111 10.63 17.22 -24.56
CA ASN A 111 10.83 18.13 -23.43
C ASN A 111 9.53 18.38 -22.65
N GLN A 112 8.59 17.46 -22.71
CA GLN A 112 7.29 17.57 -22.06
C GLN A 112 6.92 16.27 -21.36
N ALA A 113 6.33 16.39 -20.18
CA ALA A 113 5.81 15.25 -19.42
C ALA A 113 4.58 15.64 -18.62
N LEU A 114 3.84 14.64 -18.19
CA LEU A 114 2.87 14.71 -17.11
C LEU A 114 3.46 13.99 -15.89
N LEU A 115 3.31 14.59 -14.72
CA LEU A 115 3.62 13.95 -13.44
C LEU A 115 2.30 13.70 -12.72
N ALA A 116 2.00 12.43 -12.49
CA ALA A 116 0.93 12.04 -11.59
C ALA A 116 1.52 11.84 -10.18
N ILE A 117 0.78 12.32 -9.16
CA ILE A 117 1.23 12.37 -7.77
C ILE A 117 0.11 11.84 -6.89
N ASN A 118 0.38 10.80 -6.11
CA ASN A 118 -0.50 10.39 -5.02
C ASN A 118 -0.33 11.30 -3.81
N PHE A 119 -1.42 11.57 -3.08
CA PHE A 119 -1.43 12.29 -1.80
C PHE A 119 -2.13 11.40 -0.79
N GLU A 120 -1.35 10.87 0.12
CA GLU A 120 -1.72 9.72 0.94
C GLU A 120 -2.59 10.11 2.14
N TYR A 121 -2.02 10.45 3.27
CA TYR A 121 -2.74 10.66 4.53
C TYR A 121 -2.45 12.02 5.16
N ILE A 122 -3.17 12.35 6.23
CA ILE A 122 -2.99 13.60 6.98
C ILE A 122 -2.28 13.30 8.30
N SER A 123 -0.99 13.65 8.39
CA SER A 123 -0.30 13.73 9.67
C SER A 123 -0.92 14.88 10.48
N ALA A 124 -1.67 14.56 11.52
CA ALA A 124 -2.58 15.52 12.15
C ALA A 124 -1.86 16.77 12.66
N ARG A 125 -0.88 16.59 13.54
CA ARG A 125 -0.21 17.71 14.19
C ARG A 125 0.44 18.70 13.23
N PRO A 126 1.35 18.30 12.31
CA PRO A 126 1.97 19.25 11.38
C PRO A 126 0.94 19.88 10.43
N TRP A 127 -0.05 19.13 9.95
CA TRP A 127 -1.09 19.66 9.08
C TRP A 127 -1.96 20.71 9.80
N LEU A 128 -2.43 20.43 11.02
CA LEU A 128 -3.26 21.34 11.81
C LEU A 128 -2.52 22.63 12.19
N GLU A 129 -1.25 22.52 12.57
CA GLU A 129 -0.42 23.66 13.00
C GLU A 129 -0.06 24.58 11.83
N THR A 130 0.10 24.05 10.60
CA THR A 130 0.57 24.83 9.44
C THR A 130 -0.51 25.14 8.41
N PHE A 131 -1.69 24.50 8.47
CA PHE A 131 -2.76 24.62 7.49
C PHE A 131 -3.13 26.06 7.17
N THR A 132 -3.34 26.89 8.20
CA THR A 132 -3.73 28.30 7.99
C THR A 132 -2.64 29.09 7.27
N GLN A 133 -1.38 28.81 7.56
CA GLN A 133 -0.24 29.47 6.92
C GLN A 133 -0.10 29.05 5.45
N VAL A 134 -0.23 27.75 5.16
CA VAL A 134 -0.03 27.18 3.82
C VAL A 134 -1.23 27.43 2.93
N VAL A 135 -2.45 27.17 3.42
CA VAL A 135 -3.68 27.19 2.62
C VAL A 135 -4.39 28.54 2.68
N GLY A 136 -4.10 29.37 3.69
CA GLY A 136 -4.72 30.68 3.87
C GLY A 136 -6.16 30.64 4.39
N LYS A 137 -6.62 29.49 4.92
CA LYS A 137 -7.97 29.30 5.49
C LYS A 137 -7.87 28.95 6.96
N THR A 138 -8.82 29.41 7.77
CA THR A 138 -8.93 29.02 9.17
C THR A 138 -9.95 27.91 9.35
N LEU A 139 -9.59 26.88 10.14
CA LEU A 139 -10.45 25.76 10.49
C LEU A 139 -10.88 25.85 11.97
N PRO A 140 -12.11 25.40 12.32
CA PRO A 140 -12.63 25.43 13.69
C PRO A 140 -12.08 24.27 14.55
N ILE A 141 -10.74 24.13 14.59
CA ILE A 141 -10.08 22.97 15.20
C ILE A 141 -10.29 22.93 16.72
N GLN A 142 -10.11 24.07 17.40
CA GLN A 142 -10.14 24.09 18.87
C GLN A 142 -11.52 23.73 19.42
N GLU A 143 -12.58 24.28 18.83
CA GLU A 143 -13.97 24.03 19.25
C GLU A 143 -14.37 22.58 19.00
N VAL A 144 -14.00 22.06 17.82
CA VAL A 144 -14.32 20.68 17.44
C VAL A 144 -13.53 19.70 18.29
N ASN A 145 -12.21 19.89 18.45
CA ASN A 145 -11.36 18.99 19.23
C ASN A 145 -11.82 18.91 20.69
N ALA A 146 -12.16 20.05 21.32
CA ALA A 146 -12.68 20.07 22.69
C ALA A 146 -13.91 19.15 22.85
N THR A 147 -14.84 19.19 21.88
CA THR A 147 -16.06 18.37 21.90
C THR A 147 -15.73 16.88 21.62
N VAL A 148 -14.89 16.58 20.63
CA VAL A 148 -14.47 15.21 20.28
C VAL A 148 -13.79 14.55 21.47
N GLN A 149 -12.88 15.25 22.15
CA GLN A 149 -12.18 14.72 23.34
C GLN A 149 -13.13 14.43 24.51
N LEU A 150 -14.17 15.25 24.71
CA LEU A 150 -15.19 14.99 25.73
C LEU A 150 -15.97 13.70 25.44
N VAL A 151 -16.39 13.50 24.17
CA VAL A 151 -17.11 12.29 23.76
C VAL A 151 -16.21 11.06 23.86
N THR A 152 -14.96 11.15 23.39
CA THR A 152 -13.99 10.05 23.43
C THR A 152 -13.69 9.61 24.88
N LYS A 153 -13.56 10.54 25.82
CA LYS A 153 -13.34 10.21 27.23
C LYS A 153 -14.55 9.57 27.90
N ALA A 154 -15.75 9.82 27.38
CA ALA A 154 -16.99 9.22 27.88
C ALA A 154 -17.32 7.87 27.23
N ALA A 155 -16.61 7.48 26.16
CA ALA A 155 -16.80 6.22 25.47
C ALA A 155 -16.37 5.04 26.36
N THR A 156 -17.06 3.92 26.19
CA THR A 156 -16.68 2.63 26.82
C THR A 156 -15.65 1.92 25.94
N ASP A 157 -14.92 0.94 26.50
CA ASP A 157 -13.91 0.15 25.77
C ASP A 157 -14.45 -0.55 24.50
N ASP A 158 -15.76 -0.76 24.42
CA ASP A 158 -16.42 -1.38 23.27
C ASP A 158 -16.82 -0.37 22.17
N GLN A 159 -16.61 0.92 22.37
CA GLN A 159 -16.96 1.97 21.41
C GLN A 159 -15.70 2.57 20.77
N PRO A 160 -15.66 2.74 19.43
CA PRO A 160 -14.54 3.42 18.81
C PRO A 160 -14.47 4.88 19.30
N PRO A 161 -13.25 5.41 19.57
CA PRO A 161 -13.09 6.80 20.00
C PRO A 161 -13.53 7.76 18.90
N GLY A 162 -14.16 8.88 19.30
CA GLY A 162 -14.58 9.93 18.37
C GLY A 162 -16.07 10.21 18.37
N LEU A 163 -16.48 11.08 17.47
CA LEU A 163 -17.85 11.58 17.35
C LEU A 163 -18.51 11.13 16.05
N ASN A 164 -19.67 10.47 16.15
CA ASN A 164 -20.47 10.11 14.97
C ASN A 164 -21.19 11.35 14.41
N ALA A 165 -20.47 12.13 13.59
CA ALA A 165 -20.99 13.34 12.97
C ALA A 165 -22.07 13.06 11.91
N PHE A 166 -22.09 11.86 11.32
CA PHE A 166 -23.13 11.44 10.39
C PHE A 166 -24.53 11.49 11.01
N ALA A 167 -24.66 11.11 12.28
CA ALA A 167 -25.93 11.09 13.00
C ALA A 167 -26.44 12.47 13.44
N LEU A 168 -25.59 13.51 13.40
CA LEU A 168 -26.02 14.87 13.74
C LEU A 168 -26.99 15.40 12.66
N ALA A 169 -27.96 16.20 13.12
CA ALA A 169 -28.94 16.84 12.21
C ALA A 169 -28.25 17.77 11.20
N GLU A 170 -28.79 17.91 9.99
CA GLU A 170 -28.28 18.80 8.95
C GLU A 170 -28.30 20.24 9.46
N GLY A 171 -28.43 21.00 9.92
CA GLY A 171 -28.39 22.35 10.50
C GLY A 171 -27.58 22.47 11.81
N ASN A 172 -27.00 21.36 12.27
CA ASN A 172 -26.19 21.36 13.48
C ASN A 172 -24.83 22.04 13.20
N LEU A 173 -24.48 23.07 14.01
CA LEU A 173 -23.25 23.83 13.87
C LEU A 173 -21.99 22.93 13.96
N LEU A 174 -21.95 22.00 14.91
CA LEU A 174 -20.83 21.08 15.08
C LEU A 174 -20.67 20.16 13.85
N LYS A 175 -21.78 19.67 13.25
CA LYS A 175 -21.72 18.92 12.00
C LYS A 175 -21.10 19.73 10.87
N ALA A 176 -21.51 21.00 10.74
CA ALA A 176 -20.95 21.90 9.71
C ALA A 176 -19.45 22.17 9.93
N GLN A 177 -19.03 22.34 11.18
CA GLN A 177 -17.62 22.54 11.55
C GLN A 177 -16.77 21.28 11.26
N ILE A 178 -17.25 20.09 11.65
CA ILE A 178 -16.57 18.82 11.34
C ILE A 178 -16.50 18.62 9.82
N LYS A 179 -17.61 18.88 9.12
CA LYS A 179 -17.65 18.78 7.65
C LYS A 179 -16.62 19.68 6.98
N GLN A 180 -16.38 20.89 7.51
CA GLN A 180 -15.36 21.81 7.00
C GLN A 180 -13.95 21.23 7.17
N ILE A 181 -13.61 20.67 8.34
CA ILE A 181 -12.31 20.03 8.60
C ILE A 181 -12.12 18.83 7.69
N CYS A 182 -13.07 17.88 7.68
CA CYS A 182 -13.00 16.67 6.87
C CYS A 182 -12.90 16.99 5.38
N ARG A 183 -13.62 18.02 4.92
CA ARG A 183 -13.56 18.49 3.53
C ARG A 183 -12.16 18.94 3.14
N GLU A 184 -11.53 19.80 3.92
CA GLU A 184 -10.19 20.30 3.60
C GLU A 184 -9.13 19.19 3.69
N ALA A 185 -9.26 18.27 4.67
CA ALA A 185 -8.38 17.11 4.78
C ALA A 185 -8.52 16.14 3.59
N LEU A 186 -9.73 15.89 3.11
CA LEU A 186 -9.98 15.06 1.93
C LEU A 186 -9.62 15.76 0.61
N ILE A 187 -9.62 17.11 0.56
CA ILE A 187 -9.08 17.86 -0.58
C ILE A 187 -7.56 17.68 -0.67
N ASP A 188 -6.87 17.56 0.45
CA ASP A 188 -5.42 17.38 0.48
C ASP A 188 -4.96 15.95 0.17
N GLN A 189 -5.89 14.99 0.10
CA GLN A 189 -5.63 13.60 -0.30
C GLN A 189 -6.06 13.32 -1.75
N GLY A 190 -5.77 12.12 -2.26
CA GLY A 190 -6.13 11.66 -3.60
C GLY A 190 -4.99 11.77 -4.60
N VAL A 191 -5.28 12.16 -5.84
CA VAL A 191 -4.29 12.19 -6.93
C VAL A 191 -4.26 13.57 -7.60
N GLY A 192 -3.07 14.02 -7.95
CA GLY A 192 -2.83 15.21 -8.78
C GLY A 192 -2.15 14.86 -10.09
N VAL A 193 -2.48 15.60 -11.15
CA VAL A 193 -1.75 15.53 -12.43
C VAL A 193 -1.27 16.92 -12.76
N ILE A 194 0.03 17.09 -12.94
CA ILE A 194 0.67 18.36 -13.33
C ILE A 194 1.48 18.22 -14.61
N GLY A 195 1.60 19.31 -15.35
CA GLY A 195 2.44 19.40 -16.53
C GLY A 195 3.87 19.77 -16.16
N LEU A 196 4.82 19.18 -16.88
CA LEU A 196 6.25 19.48 -16.78
C LEU A 196 6.85 19.79 -18.14
N SER A 197 7.87 20.66 -18.17
CA SER A 197 8.72 20.86 -19.32
C SER A 197 10.19 20.91 -18.92
N ARG A 198 11.09 20.50 -19.83
CA ARG A 198 12.54 20.68 -19.63
C ARG A 198 12.96 22.05 -20.11
N ASN A 199 13.76 22.74 -19.32
CA ASN A 199 14.42 23.95 -19.72
C ASN A 199 15.66 23.66 -20.60
N GLU A 200 16.35 24.73 -21.08
CA GLU A 200 17.56 24.59 -21.90
C GLU A 200 18.72 23.86 -21.23
N GLN A 201 18.75 23.83 -19.90
CA GLN A 201 19.75 23.12 -19.11
C GLN A 201 19.35 21.64 -18.85
N GLY A 202 18.18 21.22 -19.32
CA GLY A 202 17.67 19.85 -19.16
C GLY A 202 16.93 19.59 -17.85
N HIS A 203 16.71 20.60 -17.01
CA HIS A 203 15.97 20.47 -15.74
C HIS A 203 14.47 20.50 -15.97
N TRP A 204 13.76 19.61 -15.30
CA TRP A 204 12.32 19.63 -15.26
C TRP A 204 11.80 20.77 -14.41
N GLN A 205 10.80 21.45 -14.91
CA GLN A 205 10.09 22.51 -14.21
C GLN A 205 8.59 22.40 -14.48
N ARG A 206 7.77 22.88 -13.55
CA ARG A 206 6.33 22.92 -13.73
C ARG A 206 5.95 23.80 -14.91
N SER A 207 5.07 23.30 -15.77
CA SER A 207 4.57 23.98 -16.96
C SER A 207 3.07 23.74 -17.11
N PRO A 208 2.25 24.78 -17.38
CA PRO A 208 0.82 24.59 -17.56
C PRO A 208 0.50 23.58 -18.65
N HIS A 209 -0.44 22.66 -18.34
CA HIS A 209 -0.89 21.64 -19.28
C HIS A 209 -2.41 21.46 -19.19
N THR A 210 -3.09 21.18 -20.30
CA THR A 210 -4.55 21.02 -20.36
C THR A 210 -5.08 19.81 -19.58
N ALA A 211 -4.23 18.85 -19.27
CA ALA A 211 -4.57 17.66 -18.49
C ALA A 211 -4.44 17.88 -16.96
N GLU A 212 -3.93 19.04 -16.52
CA GLU A 212 -3.80 19.33 -15.08
C GLU A 212 -5.13 19.25 -14.36
N ARG A 213 -5.16 18.48 -13.27
CA ARG A 213 -6.35 18.33 -12.42
C ARG A 213 -6.05 17.70 -11.08
N ARG A 214 -7.04 17.78 -10.20
CA ARG A 214 -7.10 17.05 -8.94
C ARG A 214 -8.24 16.05 -8.95
N ILE A 215 -7.96 14.86 -8.43
CA ILE A 215 -8.94 13.85 -8.04
C ILE A 215 -8.77 13.73 -6.52
N THR A 216 -9.69 14.33 -5.76
CA THR A 216 -9.58 14.45 -4.31
C THR A 216 -10.45 13.42 -3.59
N GLY A 217 -10.31 13.30 -2.28
CA GLY A 217 -11.18 12.44 -1.48
C GLY A 217 -12.67 12.81 -1.51
N ILE A 218 -13.03 13.97 -2.06
CA ILE A 218 -14.42 14.43 -2.19
C ILE A 218 -14.85 14.70 -3.63
N SER A 219 -14.05 14.33 -4.64
CA SER A 219 -14.45 14.45 -6.05
C SER A 219 -15.79 13.76 -6.30
N GLY A 220 -16.67 14.41 -7.05
CA GLY A 220 -18.06 13.98 -7.27
C GLY A 220 -19.07 14.56 -6.29
N LEU A 221 -18.68 14.84 -5.05
CA LEU A 221 -19.61 15.34 -4.04
C LEU A 221 -20.09 16.78 -4.33
N GLU A 222 -19.20 17.63 -4.83
CA GLU A 222 -19.48 19.05 -5.10
C GLU A 222 -19.39 19.40 -6.58
N ASP A 223 -18.53 18.70 -7.33
CA ASP A 223 -18.21 18.98 -8.74
C ASP A 223 -18.86 18.00 -9.73
N GLY A 224 -19.49 16.94 -9.25
CA GLY A 224 -20.12 15.90 -10.07
C GLY A 224 -19.13 14.93 -10.73
N HIS A 225 -17.81 15.05 -10.50
CA HIS A 225 -16.77 14.20 -11.06
C HIS A 225 -16.59 12.91 -10.24
N TYR A 226 -17.63 12.08 -10.19
CA TYR A 226 -17.57 10.78 -9.52
C TYR A 226 -16.60 9.84 -10.20
N LEU A 227 -15.88 9.03 -9.40
CA LEU A 227 -15.13 7.90 -9.91
C LEU A 227 -16.12 6.80 -10.39
N LYS A 228 -15.65 6.02 -11.36
CA LYS A 228 -16.35 4.86 -11.91
C LYS A 228 -15.90 3.58 -11.21
N ALA A 229 -16.68 2.51 -11.38
CA ALA A 229 -16.29 1.16 -10.98
C ALA A 229 -16.61 0.15 -12.09
N THR A 230 -15.81 -0.93 -12.16
CA THR A 230 -16.05 -2.08 -13.04
C THR A 230 -15.95 -3.37 -12.25
N GLY A 231 -16.43 -4.48 -12.83
CA GLY A 231 -16.34 -5.81 -12.22
C GLY A 231 -17.44 -6.13 -11.22
N PRO A 232 -17.36 -7.29 -10.53
CA PRO A 232 -18.49 -7.89 -9.82
C PRO A 232 -19.00 -7.12 -8.60
N ALA A 233 -18.13 -6.34 -7.92
CA ALA A 233 -18.56 -5.59 -6.74
C ALA A 233 -19.57 -4.47 -7.08
N THR A 234 -19.62 -4.02 -8.35
CA THR A 234 -20.63 -3.05 -8.80
C THR A 234 -22.06 -3.53 -8.57
N LEU A 235 -22.32 -4.84 -8.64
CA LEU A 235 -23.63 -5.41 -8.31
C LEU A 235 -24.03 -5.15 -6.84
N ILE A 236 -23.04 -5.13 -5.94
CA ILE A 236 -23.28 -4.82 -4.53
C ILE A 236 -23.49 -3.32 -4.34
N PHE A 237 -22.70 -2.47 -5.02
CA PHE A 237 -22.83 -1.00 -4.95
C PHE A 237 -24.20 -0.52 -5.44
N GLN A 238 -24.80 -1.20 -6.42
CA GLN A 238 -26.10 -0.86 -7.02
C GLN A 238 -27.31 -1.35 -6.19
N LYS A 239 -27.09 -2.15 -5.13
CA LYS A 239 -28.18 -2.65 -4.28
C LYS A 239 -29.00 -1.51 -3.68
N GLN A 240 -30.31 -1.69 -3.63
CA GLN A 240 -31.23 -0.77 -2.97
C GLN A 240 -31.52 -1.16 -1.52
N THR A 241 -31.34 -2.45 -1.20
CA THR A 241 -31.49 -3.03 0.14
C THR A 241 -30.38 -4.03 0.37
N GLY A 242 -29.94 -4.16 1.62
CA GLY A 242 -28.87 -5.09 2.03
C GLY A 242 -28.89 -5.30 3.53
N GLN A 243 -27.96 -6.12 4.03
CA GLN A 243 -27.78 -6.36 5.46
C GLN A 243 -27.21 -5.12 6.16
N GLY A 244 -26.37 -4.36 5.47
CA GLY A 244 -25.65 -3.22 6.00
C GLY A 244 -25.99 -1.90 5.31
N TYR A 245 -25.08 -0.95 5.48
CA TYR A 245 -25.19 0.41 4.96
C TYR A 245 -24.94 0.49 3.46
N LEU A 246 -25.74 1.31 2.79
CA LEU A 246 -25.67 1.65 1.37
C LEU A 246 -25.81 3.16 1.21
N ASP A 247 -24.87 3.82 0.49
CA ASP A 247 -24.89 5.26 0.23
C ASP A 247 -25.91 5.69 -0.84
N LYS A 248 -26.55 4.74 -1.52
CA LYS A 248 -27.54 4.96 -2.59
C LYS A 248 -27.02 5.67 -3.84
N LEU A 249 -25.70 5.75 -4.01
CA LEU A 249 -25.07 6.34 -5.20
C LEU A 249 -24.92 5.36 -6.38
N GLY A 250 -25.29 4.09 -6.18
CA GLY A 250 -25.06 3.05 -7.19
C GLY A 250 -23.55 2.82 -7.40
N ASP A 251 -23.13 2.73 -8.66
CA ASP A 251 -21.73 2.52 -9.06
C ASP A 251 -20.87 3.80 -9.07
N ARG A 252 -21.46 4.95 -8.74
CA ARG A 252 -20.74 6.20 -8.55
C ARG A 252 -20.02 6.21 -7.21
N ILE A 253 -18.77 6.66 -7.20
CA ILE A 253 -17.93 6.69 -5.99
C ILE A 253 -17.45 8.11 -5.75
N ILE A 254 -17.60 8.60 -4.51
CA ILE A 254 -17.08 9.89 -4.09
C ILE A 254 -15.58 9.75 -3.86
N GLY A 255 -14.79 10.40 -4.68
CA GLY A 255 -13.35 10.59 -4.50
C GLY A 255 -12.51 9.32 -4.31
N THR A 256 -11.24 9.57 -4.03
CA THR A 256 -10.24 8.60 -3.61
C THR A 256 -9.33 9.25 -2.57
N PHE A 257 -8.86 8.49 -1.59
CA PHE A 257 -8.01 8.95 -0.49
C PHE A 257 -7.16 7.82 0.04
N GLN A 258 -6.15 8.13 0.86
CA GLN A 258 -5.15 7.17 1.32
C GLN A 258 -4.42 6.53 0.12
N ASN A 259 -4.13 7.35 -0.89
CA ASN A 259 -3.44 6.91 -2.09
C ASN A 259 -1.95 6.83 -1.81
N CYS A 260 -1.49 5.64 -1.45
CA CYS A 260 -0.11 5.31 -1.14
C CYS A 260 0.69 5.02 -2.42
N ALA A 261 1.25 3.85 -2.58
CA ALA A 261 2.03 3.46 -3.73
C ALA A 261 1.18 3.27 -5.02
N GLY A 262 1.74 2.65 -6.03
CA GLY A 262 1.03 2.46 -7.30
C GLY A 262 1.84 1.71 -8.34
N GLY A 263 1.47 1.87 -9.60
CA GLY A 263 2.19 1.32 -10.74
C GLY A 263 1.78 1.99 -12.05
N GLN A 264 2.61 1.82 -13.06
CA GLN A 264 2.38 2.38 -14.39
C GLN A 264 2.12 1.25 -15.39
N THR A 265 1.12 1.44 -16.24
CA THR A 265 0.81 0.49 -17.30
C THR A 265 1.58 0.80 -18.59
N PRO A 266 1.87 -0.19 -19.44
CA PRO A 266 2.50 0.05 -20.73
C PRO A 266 1.68 0.93 -21.70
N TRP A 267 0.38 1.09 -21.47
CA TRP A 267 -0.50 1.95 -22.28
C TRP A 267 -0.66 3.36 -21.73
N GLY A 268 0.16 3.74 -20.72
CA GLY A 268 0.27 5.11 -20.24
C GLY A 268 -0.83 5.54 -19.27
N THR A 269 -1.48 4.61 -18.58
CA THR A 269 -2.28 4.89 -17.39
C THR A 269 -1.49 4.60 -16.12
N ILE A 270 -1.93 5.13 -15.00
CA ILE A 270 -1.42 4.80 -13.68
C ILE A 270 -2.46 4.01 -12.89
N LEU A 271 -1.98 3.19 -11.97
CA LEU A 271 -2.75 2.50 -10.96
C LEU A 271 -2.37 3.10 -9.61
N SER A 272 -3.29 3.78 -8.96
CA SER A 272 -3.12 4.40 -7.65
C SER A 272 -3.76 3.51 -6.59
N ALA A 273 -3.02 3.20 -5.54
CA ALA A 273 -3.41 2.25 -4.50
C ALA A 273 -4.10 2.95 -3.33
N GLU A 274 -5.33 2.57 -3.00
CA GLU A 274 -5.97 2.98 -1.76
C GLU A 274 -5.56 2.03 -0.63
N GLU A 275 -4.75 2.49 0.31
CA GLU A 275 -4.13 1.65 1.34
C GLU A 275 -4.88 1.73 2.67
N ASN A 276 -4.60 2.66 3.54
CA ASN A 276 -5.06 2.76 4.93
C ASN A 276 -6.51 3.31 5.08
N VAL A 277 -7.41 2.96 4.17
CA VAL A 277 -8.78 3.48 4.14
C VAL A 277 -9.57 3.17 5.41
N GLN A 278 -9.23 2.10 6.15
CA GLN A 278 -9.86 1.74 7.43
C GLN A 278 -9.73 2.84 8.50
N MET A 279 -8.78 3.74 8.34
CA MET A 279 -8.64 4.90 9.21
C MET A 279 -9.77 5.91 8.95
N GLN A 280 -10.33 5.95 7.72
CA GLN A 280 -11.24 6.99 7.29
C GLN A 280 -12.70 6.54 7.13
N ILE A 281 -12.93 5.23 6.94
CA ILE A 281 -14.26 4.62 6.70
C ILE A 281 -14.34 3.22 7.35
N PRO A 282 -15.55 2.66 7.56
CA PRO A 282 -15.70 1.28 8.03
C PRO A 282 -15.11 0.26 7.05
N GLU A 283 -14.12 -0.51 7.48
CA GLU A 283 -13.53 -1.58 6.66
C GLU A 283 -14.42 -2.84 6.62
N ALA A 284 -15.07 -3.17 7.73
CA ALA A 284 -15.86 -4.38 7.89
C ALA A 284 -17.11 -4.40 6.98
N VAL A 285 -17.48 -5.60 6.51
CA VAL A 285 -18.63 -5.82 5.64
C VAL A 285 -19.49 -7.00 6.11
N TYR A 286 -20.75 -7.01 5.68
CA TYR A 286 -21.66 -8.13 5.90
C TYR A 286 -21.49 -9.23 4.83
N ALA A 287 -22.18 -10.36 5.04
CA ALA A 287 -22.09 -11.50 4.13
C ALA A 287 -22.56 -11.21 2.69
N ASP A 288 -23.39 -10.20 2.49
CA ASP A 288 -23.85 -9.73 1.18
C ASP A 288 -22.95 -8.65 0.55
N GLY A 289 -21.78 -8.36 1.15
CA GLY A 289 -20.81 -7.37 0.70
C GLY A 289 -21.17 -5.92 1.05
N THR A 290 -22.30 -5.66 1.72
CA THR A 290 -22.66 -4.29 2.14
C THR A 290 -21.85 -3.83 3.33
N SER A 291 -21.61 -2.51 3.42
CA SER A 291 -20.71 -1.89 4.41
C SER A 291 -21.33 -1.87 5.81
N PHE A 292 -20.47 -1.83 6.82
CA PHE A 292 -20.89 -1.41 8.16
C PHE A 292 -21.33 0.06 8.14
N PRO A 293 -22.21 0.48 9.10
CA PRO A 293 -22.67 1.86 9.16
C PRO A 293 -21.52 2.87 9.42
N PRO A 294 -21.60 4.10 8.92
CA PRO A 294 -20.60 5.15 9.21
C PRO A 294 -20.33 5.35 10.70
N ALA A 295 -21.31 5.08 11.56
CA ALA A 295 -21.19 5.16 13.03
C ALA A 295 -20.08 4.26 13.60
N THR A 296 -19.65 3.22 12.90
CA THR A 296 -18.59 2.31 13.35
C THR A 296 -17.18 2.84 13.09
N ASN A 297 -17.06 3.95 12.35
CA ASN A 297 -15.81 4.70 12.18
C ASN A 297 -16.10 6.20 12.38
N PRO A 298 -16.24 6.66 13.64
CA PRO A 298 -16.56 8.04 13.95
C PRO A 298 -15.36 8.98 13.69
N PHE A 299 -15.65 10.26 13.48
CA PHE A 299 -14.62 11.29 13.34
C PHE A 299 -13.84 11.48 14.64
N ASN A 300 -12.51 11.48 14.56
CA ASN A 300 -11.63 11.71 15.69
C ASN A 300 -10.40 12.54 15.29
N ILE A 301 -9.86 13.28 16.26
CA ILE A 301 -8.61 14.03 16.14
C ILE A 301 -7.65 13.48 17.20
N SER A 302 -6.55 12.90 16.77
CA SER A 302 -5.42 12.53 17.64
C SER A 302 -4.21 13.43 17.36
N ASP A 303 -3.13 13.25 18.12
CA ASP A 303 -1.87 13.94 17.84
C ASP A 303 -1.18 13.42 16.58
N GLU A 304 -1.46 12.18 16.19
CA GLU A 304 -0.84 11.50 15.06
C GLU A 304 -1.68 11.65 13.79
N GLU A 305 -3.00 11.38 13.85
CA GLU A 305 -3.86 11.30 12.68
C GLU A 305 -5.24 11.92 12.89
N LEU A 306 -5.84 12.36 11.77
CA LEU A 306 -7.26 12.60 11.63
C LEU A 306 -7.93 11.34 11.12
N THR A 307 -8.86 10.77 11.87
CA THR A 307 -9.56 9.54 11.49
C THR A 307 -11.06 9.75 11.32
N GLY A 308 -11.72 8.85 10.57
CA GLY A 308 -13.15 8.93 10.32
C GLY A 308 -13.57 10.11 9.44
N LEU A 309 -12.72 10.60 8.56
CA LEU A 309 -13.01 11.72 7.66
C LEU A 309 -14.25 11.46 6.78
N GLY A 310 -14.48 10.18 6.40
CA GLY A 310 -15.65 9.78 5.63
C GLY A 310 -16.97 9.73 6.41
N ASN A 311 -16.91 9.76 7.77
CA ASN A 311 -18.08 9.62 8.62
C ASN A 311 -19.14 10.69 8.35
N VAL A 312 -18.77 11.96 8.38
CA VAL A 312 -19.71 13.08 8.23
C VAL A 312 -20.40 13.12 6.87
N PHE A 313 -19.78 12.54 5.85
CA PHE A 313 -20.31 12.44 4.48
C PHE A 313 -21.12 11.17 4.25
N GLY A 314 -21.10 10.22 5.18
CA GLY A 314 -21.76 8.92 5.03
C GLY A 314 -21.15 8.07 3.93
N LEU A 315 -19.82 8.04 3.80
CA LEU A 315 -19.16 7.22 2.79
C LEU A 315 -19.32 5.73 3.10
N ALA A 316 -19.72 4.95 2.07
CA ALA A 316 -19.87 3.50 2.20
C ALA A 316 -18.51 2.82 2.09
N GLY A 317 -18.07 2.18 3.16
CA GLY A 317 -16.71 1.64 3.28
C GLY A 317 -16.34 0.61 2.23
N ASN A 318 -17.30 -0.17 1.72
CA ASN A 318 -17.04 -1.18 0.68
C ASN A 318 -16.67 -0.57 -0.70
N LYS A 319 -16.75 0.75 -0.87
CA LYS A 319 -16.36 1.46 -2.09
C LYS A 319 -14.90 1.95 -2.09
N TYR A 320 -14.15 1.73 -1.01
CA TYR A 320 -12.76 2.18 -0.83
C TYR A 320 -11.86 1.02 -0.45
N GLY A 321 -10.55 1.16 -0.70
CA GLY A 321 -9.56 0.09 -0.59
C GLY A 321 -9.40 -0.67 -1.91
N TRP A 322 -9.45 0.04 -3.02
CA TRP A 322 -9.32 -0.50 -4.38
C TRP A 322 -8.11 0.10 -5.10
N MET A 323 -7.66 -0.56 -6.17
CA MET A 323 -6.82 0.08 -7.18
C MET A 323 -7.66 0.99 -8.05
N VAL A 324 -7.17 2.22 -8.26
CA VAL A 324 -7.79 3.25 -9.10
C VAL A 324 -6.95 3.46 -10.35
N GLU A 325 -7.45 3.06 -11.52
CA GLU A 325 -6.80 3.39 -12.78
C GLU A 325 -7.15 4.82 -13.21
N ILE A 326 -6.15 5.58 -13.61
CA ILE A 326 -6.28 6.96 -14.10
C ILE A 326 -5.44 7.12 -15.37
N ASP A 327 -6.01 7.73 -16.42
CA ASP A 327 -5.26 8.20 -17.59
C ASP A 327 -4.81 9.65 -17.38
N PRO A 328 -3.54 9.91 -17.02
CA PRO A 328 -3.07 11.27 -16.77
C PRO A 328 -3.23 12.21 -17.97
N ALA A 329 -3.16 11.68 -19.19
CA ALA A 329 -3.28 12.46 -20.41
C ALA A 329 -4.72 12.84 -20.78
N ASN A 330 -5.73 12.20 -20.16
CA ASN A 330 -7.13 12.49 -20.42
C ASN A 330 -7.73 13.39 -19.32
N PRO A 331 -7.94 14.70 -19.56
CA PRO A 331 -8.45 15.64 -18.55
C PRO A 331 -9.87 15.31 -18.04
N ALA A 332 -10.62 14.49 -18.77
CA ALA A 332 -11.98 14.08 -18.40
C ALA A 332 -12.02 12.78 -17.58
N ASP A 333 -10.88 12.14 -17.36
CA ASP A 333 -10.81 10.91 -16.57
C ASP A 333 -10.57 11.23 -15.08
N TYR A 334 -11.52 10.89 -14.25
CA TYR A 334 -11.47 11.03 -12.78
C TYR A 334 -11.27 9.68 -12.06
N GLY A 335 -10.87 8.65 -12.80
CA GLY A 335 -10.48 7.36 -12.27
C GLY A 335 -11.57 6.28 -12.30
N THR A 336 -11.11 5.05 -12.41
CA THR A 336 -11.93 3.84 -12.42
C THR A 336 -11.40 2.83 -11.42
N LYS A 337 -12.24 2.37 -10.49
CA LYS A 337 -11.93 1.29 -9.54
C LYS A 337 -12.26 -0.05 -10.20
N HIS A 338 -11.22 -0.87 -10.43
CA HIS A 338 -11.38 -2.19 -11.05
C HIS A 338 -11.56 -3.26 -10.00
N THR A 339 -12.82 -3.66 -9.72
CA THR A 339 -13.10 -4.50 -8.55
C THR A 339 -12.62 -5.95 -8.67
N TRP A 340 -12.22 -6.41 -9.86
CA TRP A 340 -11.53 -7.69 -10.02
C TRP A 340 -10.13 -7.70 -9.39
N LEU A 341 -9.51 -6.54 -9.14
CA LEU A 341 -8.23 -6.43 -8.44
C LEU A 341 -8.35 -6.69 -6.93
N GLY A 342 -9.57 -6.81 -6.40
CA GLY A 342 -9.85 -7.05 -4.98
C GLY A 342 -9.84 -5.78 -4.15
N ARG A 343 -10.48 -5.85 -2.97
CA ARG A 343 -10.49 -4.79 -1.97
C ARG A 343 -9.66 -5.23 -0.77
N TYR A 344 -8.57 -4.53 -0.53
CA TYR A 344 -7.67 -4.70 0.62
C TYR A 344 -6.84 -3.42 0.78
N ARG A 345 -5.90 -3.37 1.71
CA ARG A 345 -4.97 -2.24 1.89
C ARG A 345 -3.89 -2.37 0.84
N HIS A 346 -4.15 -1.76 -0.32
CA HIS A 346 -3.27 -1.85 -1.47
C HIS A 346 -1.99 -1.03 -1.27
N GLU A 347 -0.87 -1.65 -1.61
CA GLU A 347 0.40 -0.99 -1.84
C GLU A 347 0.71 -0.89 -3.34
N ALA A 348 1.96 -0.97 -3.74
CA ALA A 348 2.34 -0.93 -5.14
C ALA A 348 1.74 -2.07 -5.97
N VAL A 349 1.79 -1.93 -7.29
CA VAL A 349 1.36 -2.95 -8.22
C VAL A 349 2.42 -3.23 -9.29
N GLY A 350 2.98 -4.43 -9.25
CA GLY A 350 3.83 -4.97 -10.30
C GLY A 350 2.99 -5.34 -11.53
N VAL A 351 3.28 -4.69 -12.65
CA VAL A 351 2.51 -4.84 -13.89
C VAL A 351 3.29 -5.70 -14.86
N ARG A 352 2.81 -6.91 -15.15
CA ARG A 352 3.43 -7.82 -16.12
C ARG A 352 2.51 -8.02 -17.32
N VAL A 353 2.91 -7.48 -18.46
CA VAL A 353 2.14 -7.52 -19.70
C VAL A 353 3.03 -8.05 -20.83
N LEU A 354 2.61 -9.17 -21.43
CA LEU A 354 3.29 -9.80 -22.55
C LEU A 354 2.32 -9.96 -23.72
N PRO A 355 2.78 -9.78 -24.99
CA PRO A 355 1.92 -9.95 -26.16
C PRO A 355 1.30 -11.34 -26.23
N GLY A 356 -0.01 -11.43 -26.42
CA GLY A 356 -0.74 -12.69 -26.53
C GLY A 356 -0.89 -13.47 -25.22
N LYS A 357 -0.58 -12.83 -24.07
CA LYS A 357 -0.80 -13.37 -22.73
C LYS A 357 -1.85 -12.56 -21.98
N PRO A 358 -2.53 -13.15 -20.97
CA PRO A 358 -3.34 -12.38 -20.02
C PRO A 358 -2.49 -11.32 -19.32
N LEU A 359 -3.12 -10.21 -18.93
CA LEU A 359 -2.50 -9.24 -18.01
C LEU A 359 -2.31 -9.92 -16.65
N ALA A 360 -1.11 -9.81 -16.08
CA ALA A 360 -0.85 -10.24 -14.71
C ALA A 360 -0.42 -9.04 -13.86
N PHE A 361 -1.19 -8.74 -12.81
CA PHE A 361 -0.92 -7.67 -11.87
C PHE A 361 -0.73 -8.27 -10.48
N TYR A 362 0.33 -7.84 -9.79
CA TYR A 362 0.69 -8.33 -8.48
C TYR A 362 0.65 -7.18 -7.49
N SER A 363 0.04 -7.37 -6.33
CA SER A 363 -0.05 -6.33 -5.30
C SER A 363 -0.05 -6.93 -3.91
N GLY A 364 0.56 -6.24 -2.96
CA GLY A 364 0.55 -6.56 -1.55
C GLY A 364 -0.67 -6.00 -0.82
N CYS A 365 -1.03 -6.61 0.31
CA CYS A 365 -1.94 -6.04 1.29
C CYS A 365 -1.15 -5.64 2.52
N ASP A 366 -0.86 -4.36 2.72
CA ASP A 366 -0.10 -3.90 3.87
C ASP A 366 -0.89 -4.03 5.17
N ARG A 367 -0.74 -5.20 5.75
CA ARG A 367 -1.12 -5.49 7.14
C ARG A 367 -0.30 -6.66 7.67
N ARG A 368 -0.15 -6.73 8.97
CA ARG A 368 0.43 -7.89 9.63
C ARG A 368 -0.48 -9.09 9.40
N GLY A 369 0.01 -10.10 8.69
CA GLY A 369 -0.82 -11.20 8.19
C GLY A 369 -1.57 -10.88 6.90
N GLY A 370 -1.16 -9.84 6.14
CA GLY A 370 -1.65 -9.55 4.80
C GLY A 370 -1.26 -10.61 3.77
N HIS A 371 -1.73 -10.46 2.55
CA HIS A 371 -1.47 -11.44 1.49
C HIS A 371 -0.82 -10.78 0.28
N LEU A 372 -0.08 -11.58 -0.48
CA LEU A 372 0.29 -11.26 -1.85
C LEU A 372 -0.83 -11.73 -2.78
N TYR A 373 -1.29 -10.84 -3.65
CA TYR A 373 -2.34 -11.12 -4.62
C TYR A 373 -1.82 -11.07 -6.05
N LYS A 374 -2.53 -11.77 -6.93
CA LYS A 374 -2.33 -11.74 -8.37
C LYS A 374 -3.69 -11.62 -9.06
N PHE A 375 -3.84 -10.64 -9.92
CA PHE A 375 -4.93 -10.58 -10.88
C PHE A 375 -4.48 -11.12 -12.22
N LEU A 376 -5.33 -11.95 -12.86
CA LEU A 376 -5.19 -12.36 -14.26
C LEU A 376 -6.42 -11.92 -15.04
N SER A 377 -6.22 -11.18 -16.12
CA SER A 377 -7.31 -10.88 -17.05
C SER A 377 -7.79 -12.15 -17.76
N ARG A 378 -9.06 -12.20 -18.12
CA ARG A 378 -9.61 -13.30 -18.91
C ARG A 378 -9.12 -13.27 -20.36
N ASP A 379 -9.09 -12.08 -20.95
CA ASP A 379 -8.69 -11.87 -22.32
C ASP A 379 -7.23 -11.37 -22.38
N VAL A 380 -6.59 -11.49 -23.54
CA VAL A 380 -5.16 -11.23 -23.72
C VAL A 380 -4.90 -9.86 -24.35
N ALA A 381 -3.78 -9.23 -24.00
CA ALA A 381 -3.29 -8.03 -24.67
C ALA A 381 -2.51 -8.42 -25.95
N THR A 382 -2.82 -7.76 -27.05
CA THR A 382 -2.10 -7.97 -28.33
C THR A 382 -1.17 -6.80 -28.64
N ASN A 383 -1.64 -5.56 -28.46
CA ASN A 383 -0.84 -4.35 -28.55
C ASN A 383 -0.68 -3.75 -27.15
N LEU A 384 0.53 -3.78 -26.60
CA LEU A 384 0.79 -3.40 -25.21
C LEU A 384 0.58 -1.89 -24.94
N SER A 385 0.72 -1.04 -25.94
CA SER A 385 0.54 0.41 -25.79
C SER A 385 -0.90 0.88 -26.08
N ASP A 386 -1.83 -0.02 -26.39
CA ASP A 386 -3.22 0.36 -26.68
C ASP A 386 -3.98 0.65 -25.37
N LYS A 387 -4.48 1.88 -25.23
CA LYS A 387 -5.30 2.28 -24.07
C LYS A 387 -6.56 1.43 -23.88
N ALA A 388 -7.05 0.74 -24.92
CA ALA A 388 -8.15 -0.21 -24.79
C ALA A 388 -7.84 -1.39 -23.87
N ASN A 389 -6.56 -1.66 -23.55
CA ASN A 389 -6.17 -2.67 -22.57
C ASN A 389 -6.74 -2.41 -21.16
N SER A 390 -7.08 -1.17 -20.80
CA SER A 390 -7.81 -0.87 -19.56
C SER A 390 -9.11 -1.66 -19.41
N GLN A 391 -9.77 -2.01 -20.52
CA GLN A 391 -11.01 -2.82 -20.51
C GLN A 391 -10.76 -4.25 -20.04
N LEU A 392 -9.53 -4.77 -20.19
CA LEU A 392 -9.16 -6.12 -19.75
C LEU A 392 -9.19 -6.25 -18.22
N LEU A 393 -9.06 -5.14 -17.50
CA LEU A 393 -9.17 -5.10 -16.03
C LEU A 393 -10.61 -5.30 -15.53
N ALA A 394 -11.59 -5.13 -16.39
CA ALA A 394 -13.02 -5.33 -16.05
C ALA A 394 -13.42 -6.80 -15.95
N ASN A 395 -12.57 -7.76 -16.37
CA ASN A 395 -12.90 -9.18 -16.37
C ASN A 395 -11.66 -10.06 -16.18
N GLY A 396 -11.70 -10.93 -15.17
CA GLY A 396 -10.57 -11.78 -14.83
C GLY A 396 -10.79 -12.61 -13.58
N MET A 397 -9.73 -12.90 -12.89
CA MET A 397 -9.73 -13.61 -11.61
C MET A 397 -8.67 -13.04 -10.68
N LEU A 398 -9.04 -12.84 -9.42
CA LEU A 398 -8.10 -12.54 -8.34
C LEU A 398 -7.67 -13.84 -7.68
N TYR A 399 -6.37 -13.96 -7.45
CA TYR A 399 -5.74 -15.06 -6.72
C TYR A 399 -4.99 -14.53 -5.52
N ALA A 400 -4.86 -15.36 -4.48
CA ALA A 400 -3.99 -15.10 -3.33
C ALA A 400 -2.87 -16.15 -3.27
N ALA A 401 -1.68 -15.75 -2.88
CA ALA A 401 -0.52 -16.64 -2.81
C ALA A 401 -0.60 -17.62 -1.63
N GLN A 402 -0.27 -18.87 -1.87
CA GLN A 402 0.06 -19.85 -0.85
C GLN A 402 1.51 -20.26 -1.01
N PHE A 403 2.34 -19.90 -0.04
CA PHE A 403 3.76 -20.25 0.00
C PHE A 403 3.97 -21.53 0.80
N ASN A 404 4.82 -22.43 0.30
CA ASN A 404 5.28 -23.61 1.02
C ASN A 404 6.71 -23.38 1.54
N PRO A 405 7.07 -23.92 2.74
CA PRO A 405 8.42 -23.75 3.30
C PRO A 405 9.56 -24.35 2.44
N ASP A 406 9.24 -25.21 1.48
CA ASP A 406 10.21 -25.81 0.55
C ASP A 406 10.59 -24.90 -0.64
N GLY A 407 10.10 -23.66 -0.67
CA GLY A 407 10.36 -22.71 -1.76
C GLY A 407 9.43 -22.86 -2.96
N THR A 408 8.40 -23.69 -2.88
CA THR A 408 7.32 -23.77 -3.87
C THR A 408 6.11 -22.97 -3.43
N GLY A 409 5.16 -22.74 -4.35
CA GLY A 409 3.89 -22.12 -4.02
C GLY A 409 2.87 -22.21 -5.15
N GLN A 410 1.65 -21.76 -4.83
CA GLN A 410 0.54 -21.73 -5.78
C GLN A 410 -0.34 -20.52 -5.58
N TRP A 411 -1.07 -20.16 -6.61
CA TRP A 411 -2.08 -19.12 -6.63
C TRP A 411 -3.47 -19.72 -6.40
N ILE A 412 -4.14 -19.35 -5.31
CA ILE A 412 -5.50 -19.80 -4.95
C ILE A 412 -6.50 -18.80 -5.50
N ALA A 413 -7.40 -19.22 -6.38
CA ALA A 413 -8.46 -18.34 -6.90
C ALA A 413 -9.43 -17.91 -5.80
N LEU A 414 -9.81 -16.63 -5.76
CA LEU A 414 -10.84 -16.14 -4.86
C LEU A 414 -12.20 -16.15 -5.56
N SER A 415 -12.83 -17.31 -5.57
CA SER A 415 -14.12 -17.55 -6.23
C SER A 415 -15.11 -18.28 -5.31
N PRO A 416 -16.42 -18.23 -5.57
CA PRO A 416 -17.41 -18.95 -4.77
C PRO A 416 -17.16 -20.45 -4.68
N GLN A 417 -16.51 -21.06 -5.67
CA GLN A 417 -16.21 -22.49 -5.74
C GLN A 417 -14.96 -22.89 -4.95
N THR A 418 -14.12 -21.94 -4.58
CA THR A 418 -12.85 -22.20 -3.89
C THR A 418 -13.12 -22.86 -2.54
N PRO A 419 -12.51 -24.02 -2.23
CA PRO A 419 -12.69 -24.69 -0.95
C PRO A 419 -12.24 -23.83 0.22
N VAL A 420 -12.97 -23.89 1.32
CA VAL A 420 -12.56 -23.31 2.61
C VAL A 420 -11.53 -24.23 3.25
N ASN A 421 -10.30 -23.72 3.38
CA ASN A 421 -9.17 -24.48 3.95
C ASN A 421 -8.17 -23.53 4.64
N PRO A 422 -8.60 -22.77 5.68
CA PRO A 422 -7.72 -21.81 6.33
C PRO A 422 -6.51 -22.48 6.94
N GLN A 423 -5.41 -21.73 7.06
CA GLN A 423 -4.22 -22.16 7.76
C GLN A 423 -4.50 -22.32 9.26
N LEU A 424 -3.69 -23.14 9.95
CA LEU A 424 -3.83 -23.36 11.39
C LEU A 424 -3.29 -22.14 12.18
N PRO A 425 -3.96 -21.66 13.23
CA PRO A 425 -3.42 -20.64 14.13
C PRO A 425 -1.99 -20.91 14.60
N SER A 426 -1.65 -22.17 14.86
CA SER A 426 -0.34 -22.59 15.37
C SER A 426 0.84 -22.32 14.41
N VAL A 427 0.60 -22.09 13.11
CA VAL A 427 1.68 -21.74 12.16
C VAL A 427 1.96 -20.25 12.10
N HIS A 428 1.11 -19.39 12.67
CA HIS A 428 1.29 -17.95 12.70
C HIS A 428 2.12 -17.53 13.91
N SER A 429 2.97 -16.50 13.77
CA SER A 429 3.81 -16.01 14.86
C SER A 429 3.00 -15.52 16.08
N GLY A 430 1.82 -14.94 15.86
CA GLY A 430 0.88 -14.50 16.90
C GLY A 430 -0.13 -15.56 17.34
N GLY A 431 -0.06 -16.79 16.83
CA GLY A 431 -0.97 -17.89 17.24
C GLY A 431 -2.45 -17.62 16.94
N MET A 432 -2.76 -16.86 15.88
CA MET A 432 -4.13 -16.43 15.58
C MET A 432 -4.30 -16.19 14.08
N ILE A 433 -5.50 -16.50 13.56
CA ILE A 433 -5.92 -16.11 12.20
C ILE A 433 -7.32 -15.47 12.25
N PRO A 434 -7.54 -14.31 11.61
CA PRO A 434 -8.87 -13.72 11.49
C PRO A 434 -9.66 -14.37 10.36
N LEU A 435 -10.85 -14.87 10.65
CA LEU A 435 -11.76 -15.48 9.67
C LEU A 435 -13.08 -14.69 9.56
N PRO A 436 -13.78 -14.73 8.41
CA PRO A 436 -15.05 -14.03 8.24
C PRO A 436 -16.08 -14.50 9.27
N LEU A 437 -16.68 -13.56 10.01
CA LEU A 437 -17.77 -13.85 10.94
C LEU A 437 -19.10 -13.82 10.18
N ARG A 438 -19.76 -14.98 10.09
CA ARG A 438 -21.01 -15.10 9.34
C ARG A 438 -22.11 -15.75 10.19
N PRO A 439 -23.34 -15.19 10.20
CA PRO A 439 -23.80 -14.08 9.35
C PRO A 439 -23.53 -12.66 9.88
N GLY A 440 -22.98 -12.50 11.08
CA GLY A 440 -22.88 -11.22 11.81
C GLY A 440 -22.08 -10.10 11.13
N GLY A 441 -21.27 -10.42 10.11
CA GLY A 441 -20.38 -9.45 9.44
C GLY A 441 -19.05 -9.25 10.15
N GLY A 442 -18.09 -8.63 9.45
CA GLY A 442 -16.73 -8.49 9.94
C GLY A 442 -16.01 -9.83 10.07
N PHE A 443 -15.17 -9.95 11.09
CA PHE A 443 -14.33 -11.13 11.34
C PHE A 443 -14.32 -11.54 12.81
N PHE A 444 -13.85 -12.75 13.07
CA PHE A 444 -13.53 -13.23 14.42
C PHE A 444 -12.13 -13.87 14.43
N ARG A 445 -11.52 -13.91 15.60
CA ARG A 445 -10.16 -14.40 15.77
C ARG A 445 -10.18 -15.86 16.22
N VAL A 446 -9.64 -16.74 15.37
CA VAL A 446 -9.44 -18.16 15.69
C VAL A 446 -8.05 -18.33 16.28
N LYS A 447 -7.97 -18.95 17.46
CA LYS A 447 -6.73 -19.16 18.22
C LYS A 447 -6.40 -20.63 18.45
N ASP A 448 -7.36 -21.52 18.21
CA ASP A 448 -7.20 -22.96 18.39
C ASP A 448 -7.29 -23.68 17.05
N ASP A 449 -6.33 -24.56 16.76
CA ASP A 449 -6.31 -25.37 15.55
C ASP A 449 -7.58 -26.25 15.41
N ALA A 450 -8.20 -26.67 16.51
CA ALA A 450 -9.45 -27.44 16.50
C ALA A 450 -10.65 -26.62 15.98
N GLU A 451 -10.67 -25.30 16.18
CA GLU A 451 -11.73 -24.43 15.66
C GLU A 451 -11.70 -24.37 14.13
N ILE A 452 -10.53 -24.54 13.50
CA ILE A 452 -10.40 -24.63 12.03
C ILE A 452 -11.19 -25.81 11.47
N ALA A 453 -11.14 -26.95 12.13
CA ALA A 453 -11.92 -28.13 11.71
C ALA A 453 -13.43 -27.86 11.79
N GLN A 454 -13.91 -27.16 12.82
CA GLN A 454 -15.31 -26.76 12.97
C GLN A 454 -15.71 -25.75 11.88
N PHE A 455 -14.86 -24.77 11.59
CA PHE A 455 -15.09 -23.78 10.53
C PHE A 455 -15.22 -24.47 9.16
N LYS A 456 -14.30 -25.38 8.80
CA LYS A 456 -14.35 -26.20 7.58
C LYS A 456 -15.57 -27.12 7.51
N ALA A 457 -16.03 -27.64 8.65
CA ALA A 457 -17.24 -28.45 8.70
C ALA A 457 -18.48 -27.63 8.37
N LYS A 458 -18.52 -26.37 8.83
CA LYS A 458 -19.63 -25.43 8.62
C LYS A 458 -19.63 -24.83 7.21
N TYR A 459 -18.48 -24.45 6.69
CA TYR A 459 -18.33 -23.79 5.39
C TYR A 459 -17.48 -24.61 4.44
N LYS A 460 -18.05 -25.03 3.29
CA LYS A 460 -17.36 -25.93 2.35
C LYS A 460 -16.54 -25.21 1.28
N ASN A 461 -17.04 -24.07 0.82
CA ASN A 461 -16.38 -23.19 -0.14
C ASN A 461 -16.68 -21.74 0.20
N LEU A 462 -15.96 -20.81 -0.45
CA LEU A 462 -16.12 -19.38 -0.17
C LEU A 462 -17.56 -18.91 -0.42
N GLY A 463 -18.27 -19.44 -1.43
CA GLY A 463 -19.66 -19.11 -1.70
C GLY A 463 -20.60 -19.37 -0.52
N THR A 464 -20.25 -20.30 0.39
CA THR A 464 -21.06 -20.57 1.59
C THR A 464 -20.86 -19.55 2.71
N LEU A 465 -19.84 -18.70 2.61
CA LEU A 465 -19.59 -17.59 3.52
C LEU A 465 -20.32 -16.31 3.11
N TYR A 466 -20.75 -16.21 1.86
CA TYR A 466 -21.34 -15.01 1.29
C TYR A 466 -22.75 -15.30 0.75
N THR A 467 -23.61 -14.28 0.71
CA THR A 467 -25.01 -14.41 0.32
C THR A 467 -25.32 -13.69 -1.00
N GLY A 468 -26.40 -14.10 -1.67
CA GLY A 468 -26.82 -13.55 -2.95
C GLY A 468 -26.67 -14.53 -4.11
N THR A 469 -26.83 -14.05 -5.33
CA THR A 469 -26.55 -14.81 -6.56
C THR A 469 -25.05 -15.14 -6.68
N PRO A 470 -24.63 -16.11 -7.49
CA PRO A 470 -23.20 -16.43 -7.67
C PRO A 470 -22.35 -15.21 -8.07
N GLN A 471 -22.90 -14.30 -8.86
CA GLN A 471 -22.21 -13.06 -9.25
C GLN A 471 -22.10 -12.07 -8.09
N GLU A 472 -23.14 -11.92 -7.26
CA GLU A 472 -23.07 -11.11 -6.04
C GLU A 472 -22.12 -11.72 -5.02
N GLN A 473 -22.10 -13.06 -4.86
CA GLN A 473 -21.13 -13.74 -4.01
C GLN A 473 -19.68 -13.46 -4.48
N GLN A 474 -19.42 -13.47 -5.80
CA GLN A 474 -18.12 -13.07 -6.32
C GLN A 474 -17.78 -11.63 -5.96
N GLY A 475 -18.73 -10.70 -6.09
CA GLY A 475 -18.55 -9.31 -5.68
C GLY A 475 -18.25 -9.17 -4.18
N ALA A 476 -18.98 -9.89 -3.33
CA ALA A 476 -18.80 -9.88 -1.88
C ALA A 476 -17.44 -10.48 -1.45
N ILE A 477 -16.99 -11.55 -2.14
CA ILE A 477 -15.66 -12.14 -1.94
C ILE A 477 -14.56 -11.12 -2.25
N LEU A 478 -14.67 -10.38 -3.37
CA LEU A 478 -13.68 -9.37 -3.75
C LEU A 478 -13.71 -8.15 -2.83
N ILE A 479 -14.87 -7.77 -2.28
CA ILE A 479 -15.01 -6.72 -1.26
C ILE A 479 -14.35 -7.13 0.07
N ASP A 480 -14.41 -8.42 0.40
CA ASP A 480 -13.87 -8.99 1.66
C ASP A 480 -12.59 -9.80 1.42
N ALA A 481 -11.79 -9.42 0.42
CA ALA A 481 -10.72 -10.24 -0.17
C ALA A 481 -9.71 -10.75 0.86
N HIS A 482 -9.34 -9.94 1.87
CA HIS A 482 -8.40 -10.36 2.90
C HIS A 482 -8.94 -11.55 3.72
N TYR A 483 -10.16 -11.46 4.23
CA TYR A 483 -10.74 -12.53 5.04
C TYR A 483 -11.16 -13.74 4.18
N ALA A 484 -11.54 -13.51 2.92
CA ALA A 484 -11.77 -14.58 1.95
C ALA A 484 -10.48 -15.36 1.65
N ALA A 485 -9.36 -14.67 1.49
CA ALA A 485 -8.04 -15.28 1.29
C ALA A 485 -7.60 -16.10 2.52
N ASN A 486 -7.80 -15.60 3.74
CA ASN A 486 -7.59 -16.37 4.97
C ASN A 486 -8.44 -17.65 4.98
N ALA A 487 -9.72 -17.55 4.62
CA ALA A 487 -10.62 -18.70 4.57
C ALA A 487 -10.24 -19.70 3.48
N ALA A 488 -9.67 -19.25 2.37
CA ALA A 488 -9.17 -20.09 1.27
C ALA A 488 -7.82 -20.77 1.57
N GLY A 489 -7.07 -20.32 2.59
CA GLY A 489 -5.78 -20.88 2.98
C GLY A 489 -4.57 -20.21 2.34
N ALA A 490 -4.72 -18.97 1.89
CA ALA A 490 -3.59 -18.14 1.48
C ALA A 490 -2.63 -17.92 2.67
N THR A 491 -1.34 -17.74 2.37
CA THR A 491 -0.33 -17.49 3.39
C THR A 491 -0.44 -16.08 3.93
N CYS A 492 -0.55 -15.95 5.25
CA CYS A 492 -0.38 -14.66 5.92
C CYS A 492 1.09 -14.24 5.85
N THR A 493 1.35 -13.04 5.37
CA THR A 493 2.68 -12.50 5.13
C THR A 493 3.02 -11.33 6.07
N ALA A 494 4.19 -10.76 5.93
CA ALA A 494 4.81 -9.82 6.86
C ALA A 494 4.73 -8.37 6.35
N ARG A 495 3.52 -7.81 6.15
CA ARG A 495 3.31 -6.49 5.56
C ARG A 495 3.97 -6.41 4.18
N PRO A 496 3.35 -6.96 3.13
CA PRO A 496 3.89 -6.84 1.78
C PRO A 496 3.63 -5.42 1.25
N GLU A 497 4.69 -4.72 0.91
CA GLU A 497 4.67 -3.36 0.39
C GLU A 497 4.76 -3.37 -1.15
N ASP A 498 5.94 -3.33 -1.71
CA ASP A 498 6.11 -3.26 -3.16
C ASP A 498 6.20 -4.63 -3.84
N THR A 499 5.80 -4.61 -5.11
CA THR A 499 5.82 -5.74 -6.04
C THR A 499 6.38 -5.27 -7.39
N GLU A 500 7.64 -5.52 -7.67
CA GLU A 500 8.32 -5.04 -8.88
C GLU A 500 8.72 -6.19 -9.81
N ILE A 501 8.51 -6.01 -11.12
CA ILE A 501 8.86 -7.01 -12.14
C ILE A 501 10.27 -6.76 -12.66
N SER A 502 11.16 -7.71 -12.45
CA SER A 502 12.53 -7.66 -12.97
C SER A 502 12.56 -7.82 -14.51
N PRO A 503 13.66 -7.40 -15.16
CA PRO A 503 13.81 -7.56 -16.61
C PRO A 503 13.73 -9.01 -17.10
N ASP A 504 14.00 -10.01 -16.27
CA ASP A 504 13.86 -11.44 -16.59
C ASP A 504 12.44 -11.99 -16.35
N GLY A 505 11.51 -11.15 -15.86
CA GLY A 505 10.12 -11.49 -15.60
C GLY A 505 9.87 -12.09 -14.22
N SER A 506 10.87 -12.18 -13.34
CA SER A 506 10.66 -12.54 -11.93
C SER A 506 10.02 -11.40 -11.17
N LEU A 507 9.20 -11.72 -10.19
CA LEU A 507 8.59 -10.76 -9.26
C LEU A 507 9.48 -10.61 -8.03
N PHE A 508 9.81 -9.37 -7.67
CA PHE A 508 10.44 -9.04 -6.40
C PHE A 508 9.40 -8.40 -5.48
N ILE A 509 9.41 -8.79 -4.20
CA ILE A 509 8.45 -8.34 -3.20
C ILE A 509 9.21 -7.90 -1.96
N THR A 510 8.88 -6.73 -1.43
CA THR A 510 9.29 -6.30 -0.09
C THR A 510 8.26 -6.73 0.94
N PHE A 511 8.74 -7.16 2.10
CA PHE A 511 7.95 -7.41 3.29
C PHE A 511 8.58 -6.60 4.42
N THR A 512 7.87 -5.56 4.87
CA THR A 512 8.51 -4.53 5.69
C THR A 512 8.69 -4.93 7.15
N SER A 513 7.78 -5.75 7.72
CA SER A 513 7.83 -6.07 9.15
C SER A 513 7.03 -7.30 9.52
N GLY A 514 7.63 -8.20 10.33
CA GLY A 514 7.04 -9.45 10.79
C GLY A 514 6.24 -9.39 12.08
N GLY A 515 6.01 -8.22 12.66
CA GLY A 515 5.38 -8.06 13.95
C GLY A 515 3.93 -8.60 14.04
N ILE A 516 3.41 -8.66 15.26
CA ILE A 516 2.11 -9.23 15.59
C ILE A 516 1.08 -8.13 15.77
N SER A 517 -0.07 -8.23 15.10
CA SER A 517 -1.25 -7.39 15.33
C SER A 517 -2.37 -8.20 15.97
N LYS A 518 -2.97 -7.66 17.03
CA LYS A 518 -4.15 -8.30 17.64
C LYS A 518 -5.40 -8.21 16.76
N GLN A 519 -5.43 -7.28 15.80
CA GLN A 519 -6.54 -7.10 14.87
C GLN A 519 -6.33 -7.85 13.56
N ASP A 520 -5.17 -7.62 12.93
CA ASP A 520 -4.91 -8.07 11.57
C ASP A 520 -4.29 -9.46 11.47
N GLY A 521 -3.68 -9.96 12.55
CA GLY A 521 -2.98 -11.25 12.56
C GLY A 521 -1.47 -11.11 12.59
N SER A 522 -0.79 -12.06 11.98
CA SER A 522 0.67 -12.14 11.95
C SER A 522 1.13 -13.08 10.84
N PRO A 523 2.39 -12.99 10.39
CA PRO A 523 2.89 -13.82 9.30
C PRO A 523 3.04 -15.30 9.69
N ASP A 524 3.10 -16.15 8.67
CA ASP A 524 3.47 -17.56 8.81
C ASP A 524 4.95 -17.66 9.23
N ARG A 525 5.19 -18.11 10.48
CA ARG A 525 6.53 -18.23 11.06
C ARG A 525 7.43 -19.28 10.40
N ARG A 526 6.88 -20.16 9.55
CA ARG A 526 7.66 -21.14 8.80
C ARG A 526 8.38 -20.52 7.59
N ILE A 527 7.94 -19.31 7.18
CA ILE A 527 8.42 -18.56 6.02
C ILE A 527 9.12 -17.28 6.46
N PHE A 528 8.47 -16.51 7.34
CA PHE A 528 8.95 -15.21 7.80
C PHE A 528 9.64 -15.34 9.15
N THR A 529 10.92 -15.67 9.12
CA THR A 529 11.76 -15.85 10.31
C THR A 529 13.05 -15.05 10.14
N GLY A 530 13.48 -14.37 11.19
CA GLY A 530 14.73 -13.64 11.22
C GLY A 530 15.97 -14.57 11.21
N PRO A 531 17.16 -14.02 10.98
CA PRO A 531 18.41 -14.80 11.00
C PRO A 531 18.69 -15.46 12.35
N ASP A 532 18.15 -14.89 13.42
CA ASP A 532 18.24 -15.39 14.81
C ASP A 532 17.16 -16.42 15.15
N GLY A 533 16.32 -16.81 14.21
CA GLY A 533 15.23 -17.77 14.38
C GLY A 533 13.94 -17.16 14.97
N ARG A 534 13.88 -15.84 15.23
CA ARG A 534 12.65 -15.19 15.73
C ARG A 534 11.60 -15.06 14.65
N ALA A 535 10.37 -15.36 15.02
CA ALA A 535 9.21 -15.30 14.13
C ALA A 535 8.51 -13.93 14.11
N ASP A 536 8.83 -13.04 15.05
CA ASP A 536 8.31 -11.68 15.18
C ASP A 536 9.34 -10.62 14.72
N TYR A 537 10.07 -10.94 13.66
CA TYR A 537 11.21 -10.17 13.18
C TYR A 537 10.77 -8.89 12.47
N GLU A 538 11.17 -7.74 13.00
CA GLU A 538 10.66 -6.42 12.61
C GLU A 538 11.47 -5.72 11.49
N TYR A 539 12.55 -6.32 10.98
CA TYR A 539 13.44 -5.65 10.02
C TYR A 539 13.11 -5.91 8.55
N GLY A 540 12.22 -6.86 8.28
CA GLY A 540 11.70 -7.12 6.95
C GLY A 540 12.58 -8.00 6.05
N TRP A 541 12.08 -8.24 4.85
CA TRP A 541 12.66 -9.15 3.86
C TRP A 541 12.43 -8.66 2.43
N ILE A 542 13.28 -9.14 1.52
CA ILE A 542 13.04 -9.06 0.08
C ILE A 542 12.97 -10.48 -0.47
N MET A 543 11.90 -10.80 -1.18
CA MET A 543 11.64 -12.11 -1.80
C MET A 543 11.69 -12.00 -3.31
N GLN A 544 12.24 -13.00 -3.97
CA GLN A 544 12.07 -13.23 -5.40
C GLN A 544 11.11 -14.40 -5.63
N LEU A 545 10.13 -14.20 -6.49
CA LEU A 545 9.18 -15.21 -6.95
C LEU A 545 9.29 -15.37 -8.46
N THR A 546 9.36 -16.61 -8.94
CA THR A 546 9.40 -16.93 -10.37
C THR A 546 8.28 -17.92 -10.67
N GLU A 547 7.38 -17.54 -11.55
CA GLU A 547 6.27 -18.38 -11.99
C GLU A 547 6.75 -19.56 -12.86
N ALA A 548 6.00 -20.65 -12.85
CA ALA A 548 6.32 -21.83 -13.64
C ALA A 548 6.48 -21.44 -15.13
N ASP A 549 7.54 -21.94 -15.76
CA ASP A 549 7.90 -21.66 -17.15
C ASP A 549 8.05 -20.16 -17.47
N ASN A 550 8.20 -19.33 -16.45
CA ASN A 550 8.22 -17.87 -16.55
C ASN A 550 6.97 -17.32 -17.27
N ASP A 551 5.82 -17.99 -17.11
CA ASP A 551 4.55 -17.62 -17.74
C ASP A 551 3.67 -16.81 -16.77
N PRO A 552 3.26 -15.57 -17.09
CA PRO A 552 2.35 -14.80 -16.25
C PRO A 552 0.99 -15.48 -16.01
N ALA A 553 0.59 -16.43 -16.84
CA ALA A 553 -0.64 -17.21 -16.67
C ALA A 553 -0.49 -18.42 -15.71
N ALA A 554 0.75 -18.77 -15.31
CA ALA A 554 0.98 -19.92 -14.43
C ALA A 554 0.31 -19.74 -13.06
N LEU A 555 -0.18 -20.86 -12.51
CA LEU A 555 -0.82 -20.89 -11.18
C LEU A 555 0.08 -21.54 -10.11
N THR A 556 1.33 -21.83 -10.45
CA THR A 556 2.37 -22.31 -9.55
C THR A 556 3.64 -21.50 -9.72
N PHE A 557 4.43 -21.41 -8.66
CA PHE A 557 5.65 -20.63 -8.64
C PHE A 557 6.71 -21.24 -7.73
N ARG A 558 7.94 -20.75 -7.86
CA ARG A 558 9.01 -20.93 -6.89
C ARG A 558 9.36 -19.59 -6.27
N TRP A 559 9.80 -19.62 -5.02
CA TRP A 559 10.20 -18.42 -4.30
C TRP A 559 11.47 -18.65 -3.47
N LYS A 560 12.18 -17.58 -3.17
CA LYS A 560 13.30 -17.56 -2.23
C LYS A 560 13.40 -16.19 -1.56
N MET A 561 13.80 -16.15 -0.29
CA MET A 561 14.25 -14.90 0.32
C MET A 561 15.64 -14.56 -0.26
N VAL A 562 15.76 -13.36 -0.82
CA VAL A 562 17.03 -12.89 -1.40
C VAL A 562 17.78 -11.99 -0.44
N ALA A 563 17.08 -11.27 0.44
CA ALA A 563 17.67 -10.50 1.52
C ALA A 563 16.75 -10.47 2.76
N THR A 564 17.36 -10.33 3.93
CA THR A 564 16.70 -10.18 5.22
C THR A 564 17.29 -8.96 5.90
N GLY A 565 16.44 -8.05 6.36
CA GLY A 565 16.85 -6.85 7.07
C GLY A 565 17.61 -7.14 8.37
N GLY A 566 18.00 -6.10 9.09
CA GLY A 566 18.63 -6.21 10.40
C GLY A 566 20.14 -6.07 10.38
N GLU A 567 20.70 -6.06 11.57
CA GLU A 567 22.13 -5.83 11.78
C GLU A 567 23.00 -6.94 11.18
N PRO A 568 24.07 -6.61 10.44
CA PRO A 568 24.99 -7.61 9.89
C PRO A 568 25.62 -8.51 10.95
N ALA A 569 25.91 -7.98 12.12
CA ALA A 569 26.44 -8.75 13.26
C ALA A 569 25.46 -9.83 13.76
N SER A 570 24.17 -9.69 13.47
CA SER A 570 23.11 -10.65 13.80
C SER A 570 22.67 -11.47 12.58
N GLY A 571 23.38 -11.40 11.45
CA GLY A 571 23.08 -12.13 10.22
C GLY A 571 22.11 -11.42 9.28
N GLY A 572 21.74 -10.17 9.55
CA GLY A 572 20.98 -9.30 8.64
C GLY A 572 21.85 -8.72 7.52
N HIS A 573 21.24 -7.92 6.65
CA HIS A 573 21.90 -7.32 5.48
C HIS A 573 22.08 -5.80 5.58
N GLY A 574 21.90 -5.21 6.79
CA GLY A 574 22.20 -3.81 7.05
C GLY A 574 21.10 -2.82 6.66
N PHE A 575 19.88 -3.28 6.45
CA PHE A 575 18.72 -2.43 6.21
C PHE A 575 17.57 -2.80 7.15
N SER A 576 16.57 -1.94 7.24
CA SER A 576 15.35 -2.17 8.00
C SER A 576 14.13 -1.66 7.23
N ASN A 577 13.03 -2.39 7.33
CA ASN A 577 11.74 -2.00 6.77
C ASN A 577 11.83 -1.65 5.27
N PRO A 578 12.23 -2.60 4.41
CA PRO A 578 12.25 -2.37 2.97
C PRO A 578 10.83 -2.09 2.48
N ASP A 579 10.71 -1.09 1.62
CA ASP A 579 9.46 -0.59 1.12
C ASP A 579 9.45 -0.63 -0.40
N ASN A 580 9.59 0.50 -1.09
CA ASN A 580 9.48 0.52 -2.54
C ASN A 580 10.74 0.00 -3.25
N LEU A 581 10.50 -0.61 -4.40
CA LEU A 581 11.50 -1.20 -5.30
C LEU A 581 11.38 -0.58 -6.69
N THR A 582 12.48 -0.52 -7.41
CA THR A 582 12.46 -0.28 -8.86
C THR A 582 13.70 -0.85 -9.53
N PHE A 583 13.56 -1.24 -10.80
CA PHE A 583 14.70 -1.63 -11.64
C PHE A 583 15.11 -0.47 -12.55
N ASP A 584 16.40 -0.14 -12.54
CA ASP A 584 16.94 0.78 -13.53
C ASP A 584 17.14 0.12 -14.90
N GLY A 585 17.42 0.93 -15.93
CA GLY A 585 17.65 0.45 -17.29
C GLY A 585 18.85 -0.48 -17.48
N LYS A 586 19.67 -0.70 -16.44
CA LYS A 586 20.80 -1.64 -16.42
C LYS A 586 20.44 -2.93 -15.67
N GLY A 587 19.22 -3.03 -15.13
CA GLY A 587 18.75 -4.17 -14.34
C GLY A 587 19.22 -4.15 -12.89
N ASN A 588 19.66 -2.99 -12.38
CA ASN A 588 19.91 -2.84 -10.96
C ASN A 588 18.60 -2.64 -10.21
N LEU A 589 18.43 -3.35 -9.09
CA LEU A 589 17.31 -3.17 -8.18
C LEU A 589 17.64 -2.08 -7.17
N TRP A 590 16.82 -1.06 -7.12
CA TRP A 590 16.85 0.01 -6.13
C TRP A 590 15.78 -0.24 -5.09
N MET A 591 16.08 0.08 -3.85
CA MET A 591 15.17 -0.08 -2.70
C MET A 591 15.24 1.17 -1.83
N VAL A 592 14.09 1.63 -1.38
CA VAL A 592 13.96 2.59 -0.28
C VAL A 592 13.36 1.90 0.94
N THR A 593 13.42 2.56 2.08
CA THR A 593 12.94 2.01 3.36
C THR A 593 11.97 2.97 4.03
N ASP A 594 10.90 2.44 4.60
CA ASP A 594 10.00 3.15 5.52
C ASP A 594 10.40 2.89 6.98
N MET A 595 11.64 3.23 7.31
CA MET A 595 12.17 3.08 8.66
C MET A 595 11.89 4.33 9.48
N SER A 596 11.00 4.24 10.45
CA SER A 596 10.68 5.35 11.35
C SER A 596 11.87 5.78 12.21
N SER A 597 11.94 7.08 12.54
CA SER A 597 13.03 7.68 13.33
C SER A 597 13.19 7.06 14.72
N ASP A 598 12.12 6.55 15.31
CA ASP A 598 12.17 5.85 16.59
C ASP A 598 12.93 4.52 16.51
N LYS A 599 12.88 3.82 15.37
CA LYS A 599 13.66 2.60 15.13
C LYS A 599 15.14 2.89 14.90
N MET A 600 15.47 4.00 14.26
CA MET A 600 16.87 4.40 14.03
C MET A 600 17.64 4.68 15.32
N ASN A 601 16.98 5.21 16.34
CA ASN A 601 17.59 5.67 17.58
C ASN A 601 17.47 4.67 18.74
N ARG A 602 16.86 3.50 18.53
CA ARG A 602 16.72 2.47 19.56
C ARG A 602 17.75 1.37 19.41
N PRO A 603 18.37 0.89 20.52
CA PRO A 603 19.11 -0.35 20.52
C PRO A 603 18.27 -1.49 19.96
N VAL A 604 18.88 -2.42 19.23
CA VAL A 604 18.20 -3.61 18.66
C VAL A 604 17.39 -4.38 19.72
N ARG A 605 17.84 -4.39 20.98
CA ARG A 605 17.16 -5.06 22.10
C ARG A 605 15.88 -4.40 22.58
N ASP A 606 15.68 -3.12 22.27
CA ASP A 606 14.51 -2.35 22.70
C ASP A 606 13.47 -2.17 21.57
N ARG A 607 13.69 -2.86 20.45
CA ARG A 607 12.80 -2.84 19.28
C ARG A 607 11.80 -4.01 19.28
N THR A 608 11.63 -4.66 20.40
CA THR A 608 10.65 -5.75 20.60
C THR A 608 9.32 -5.25 21.13
#